data_f057f88bc00ccd60865c8e63de54f595
#
_entry.id   f057f88bc00ccd60865c8e63de54f595
#
_cell.length_a   1.000
_cell.length_b   1.000
_cell.length_c   1.000
_cell.angle_alpha   90.00
_cell.angle_beta   90.00
_cell.angle_gamma   90.00
#
_symmetry.space_group_name_H-M   'P 1'
#
loop_
_entity.id
_entity.type
_entity.pdbx_description
1 polymer ?
#
loop_
_entity_poly.entity_id
_entity_poly.type
_entity_poly.pdbx_seq_one_letter_code
_entity_poly.pdbx_strand_id
1 'polypeptide(L)'
;MKVFSLDISRLRIAALLVFMVAAFSVSAQTQALANRTSTDPNEKLKVEIFPNPTSDFLNIDLSNLNLKKPQLEIRSIIGTKMTVNVEDNGPKKYKVDVQSFPRGYYLVLVRDDRSKFQQTVRFSKK
;
A
#
# COMPACT_ATOMS: atom_id res chain seq x y z
N MET A 1 30.44 66.71 26.66
CA MET A 1 30.41 65.41 25.93
C MET A 1 29.51 64.47 26.69
N LYS A 2 28.34 64.20 26.15
CA LYS A 2 27.46 63.12 26.71
C LYS A 2 27.91 61.81 26.15
N VAL A 3 28.45 60.95 26.99
CA VAL A 3 28.77 59.59 26.63
C VAL A 3 27.48 58.80 26.66
N PHE A 4 26.99 58.39 25.49
CA PHE A 4 25.90 57.44 25.40
C PHE A 4 26.42 56.06 25.86
N SER A 5 26.13 55.73 27.11
CA SER A 5 26.29 54.34 27.55
C SER A 5 25.10 53.56 26.96
N LEU A 6 25.37 52.86 25.87
CA LEU A 6 24.47 51.86 25.35
C LEU A 6 24.36 50.73 26.38
N ASP A 7 23.16 50.68 26.98
CA ASP A 7 22.84 49.68 28.00
C ASP A 7 22.84 48.29 27.36
N ILE A 8 23.96 47.60 27.45
CA ILE A 8 24.16 46.27 26.85
C ILE A 8 23.12 45.28 27.37
N SER A 9 22.55 45.55 28.55
CA SER A 9 21.47 44.71 29.11
C SER A 9 20.17 44.79 28.29
N ARG A 10 19.83 45.98 27.77
CA ARG A 10 18.64 46.15 26.92
C ARG A 10 18.81 45.56 25.52
N LEU A 11 20.04 45.56 25.00
CA LEU A 11 20.37 44.96 23.72
C LEU A 11 20.28 43.41 23.78
N ARG A 12 20.67 42.84 24.92
CA ARG A 12 20.58 41.36 25.14
C ARG A 12 19.14 40.86 25.24
N ILE A 13 18.26 41.67 25.86
CA ILE A 13 16.82 41.34 26.00
C ILE A 13 16.13 41.43 24.64
N ALA A 14 16.46 42.46 23.84
CA ALA A 14 15.91 42.61 22.49
C ALA A 14 16.37 41.47 21.56
N ALA A 15 17.62 41.02 21.66
CA ALA A 15 18.13 39.88 20.88
C ALA A 15 17.48 38.56 21.28
N LEU A 16 17.20 38.34 22.57
CA LEU A 16 16.49 37.15 23.06
C LEU A 16 15.03 37.07 22.61
N LEU A 17 14.34 38.24 22.57
CA LEU A 17 12.95 38.31 22.08
C LEU A 17 12.85 38.03 20.59
N VAL A 18 13.80 38.50 19.78
CA VAL A 18 13.83 38.23 18.33
C VAL A 18 14.12 36.75 18.05
N PHE A 19 14.95 36.10 18.88
CA PHE A 19 15.21 34.67 18.74
C PHE A 19 14.04 33.76 19.14
N MET A 20 13.19 34.22 20.08
CA MET A 20 12.01 33.46 20.53
C MET A 20 10.85 33.52 19.53
N VAL A 21 10.74 34.56 18.73
CA VAL A 21 9.70 34.68 17.68
C VAL A 21 10.05 33.84 16.44
N ALA A 22 11.33 33.61 16.16
CA ALA A 22 11.77 32.75 15.05
C ALA A 22 11.54 31.27 15.28
N ALA A 23 11.35 30.82 16.53
CA ALA A 23 11.15 29.41 16.87
C ALA A 23 9.71 28.91 16.66
N PHE A 24 8.73 29.81 16.48
CA PHE A 24 7.31 29.42 16.32
C PHE A 24 6.87 29.22 14.87
N SER A 25 7.73 29.43 13.88
CA SER A 25 7.34 29.35 12.47
C SER A 25 7.63 28.00 11.80
N VAL A 26 8.09 26.97 12.51
CA VAL A 26 8.49 25.69 11.92
C VAL A 26 7.44 24.58 12.07
N SER A 27 6.33 24.83 12.77
CA SER A 27 5.35 23.76 13.05
C SER A 27 4.21 23.59 12.04
N ALA A 28 4.20 24.36 10.94
CA ALA A 28 3.06 24.35 10.00
C ALA A 28 3.33 23.58 8.69
N GLN A 29 4.49 23.00 8.48
CA GLN A 29 4.81 22.33 7.20
C GLN A 29 4.85 20.79 7.25
N THR A 30 4.59 20.18 8.39
CA THR A 30 4.68 18.71 8.49
C THR A 30 3.35 18.00 8.18
N GLN A 31 2.25 18.71 7.98
CA GLN A 31 0.96 18.07 7.66
C GLN A 31 0.61 18.03 6.16
N ALA A 32 1.32 18.77 5.33
CA ALA A 32 1.08 18.74 3.89
C ALA A 32 1.82 17.60 3.15
N LEU A 33 2.73 16.87 3.82
CA LEU A 33 3.43 15.73 3.24
C LEU A 33 2.78 14.37 3.57
N ALA A 34 1.81 14.32 4.47
CA ALA A 34 1.13 13.08 4.85
C ALA A 34 0.08 12.61 3.83
N ASN A 35 -0.29 13.45 2.84
CA ASN A 35 -1.22 13.09 1.76
C ASN A 35 -0.55 12.96 0.39
N ARG A 36 0.75 12.90 0.33
CA ARG A 36 1.37 12.30 -0.85
C ARG A 36 1.23 10.81 -0.66
N THR A 37 0.18 10.27 -1.31
CA THR A 37 0.09 8.88 -1.71
C THR A 37 1.52 8.37 -1.85
N SER A 38 1.94 7.55 -0.91
CA SER A 38 3.14 6.75 -1.09
C SER A 38 2.86 5.87 -2.30
N THR A 39 3.16 6.41 -3.47
CA THR A 39 3.30 5.60 -4.66
C THR A 39 4.59 4.84 -4.44
N ASP A 40 4.50 3.80 -3.63
CA ASP A 40 5.54 2.78 -3.55
C ASP A 40 5.70 2.28 -4.99
N PRO A 41 6.87 2.44 -5.62
CA PRO A 41 7.09 1.92 -6.98
C PRO A 41 6.81 0.41 -7.07
N ASN A 42 6.73 -0.28 -5.93
CA ASN A 42 6.32 -1.67 -5.80
C ASN A 42 4.79 -1.88 -5.80
N GLU A 43 3.97 -0.84 -5.62
CA GLU A 43 2.51 -0.99 -5.62
C GLU A 43 1.95 -1.35 -7.01
N LYS A 44 2.67 -1.01 -8.08
CA LYS A 44 2.29 -1.33 -9.45
C LYS A 44 2.53 -2.79 -9.87
N LEU A 45 3.22 -3.57 -9.04
CA LEU A 45 3.60 -4.96 -9.35
C LEU A 45 2.94 -5.94 -8.38
N LYS A 46 1.66 -5.74 -8.09
CA LYS A 46 0.88 -6.62 -7.20
C LYS A 46 -0.20 -7.35 -7.96
N VAL A 47 -0.47 -8.57 -7.52
CA VAL A 47 -1.67 -9.30 -7.91
C VAL A 47 -2.89 -8.56 -7.37
N GLU A 48 -3.80 -8.18 -8.24
CA GLU A 48 -5.07 -7.55 -7.86
C GLU A 48 -6.18 -8.59 -7.84
N ILE A 49 -6.98 -8.58 -6.78
CA ILE A 49 -8.13 -9.46 -6.62
C ILE A 49 -9.35 -8.66 -6.20
N PHE A 50 -10.49 -8.93 -6.81
CA PHE A 50 -11.75 -8.27 -6.49
C PHE A 50 -12.98 -9.09 -6.92
N PRO A 51 -14.14 -8.92 -6.23
CA PRO A 51 -14.31 -8.19 -4.98
C PRO A 51 -13.66 -8.93 -3.80
N ASN A 52 -13.34 -8.22 -2.74
CA ASN A 52 -12.87 -8.82 -1.49
C ASN A 52 -13.48 -8.03 -0.31
N PRO A 53 -14.44 -8.59 0.42
CA PRO A 53 -14.96 -9.97 0.37
C PRO A 53 -15.74 -10.33 -0.91
N THR A 54 -15.71 -11.62 -1.27
CA THR A 54 -16.44 -12.15 -2.42
C THR A 54 -17.56 -13.11 -2.00
N SER A 55 -18.60 -13.23 -2.83
CA SER A 55 -19.69 -14.20 -2.64
C SER A 55 -19.60 -15.36 -3.65
N ASP A 56 -19.59 -15.06 -4.93
CA ASP A 56 -19.76 -16.05 -5.98
C ASP A 56 -18.49 -16.22 -6.81
N PHE A 57 -17.92 -15.09 -7.26
CA PHE A 57 -16.78 -15.08 -8.14
C PHE A 57 -15.68 -14.15 -7.62
N LEU A 58 -14.45 -14.55 -7.83
CA LEU A 58 -13.26 -13.76 -7.57
C LEU A 58 -12.57 -13.45 -8.89
N ASN A 59 -12.35 -12.19 -9.20
CA ASN A 59 -11.54 -11.77 -10.32
C ASN A 59 -10.09 -11.58 -9.87
N ILE A 60 -9.18 -12.07 -10.67
CA ILE A 60 -7.73 -11.97 -10.46
C ILE A 60 -7.15 -11.25 -11.66
N ASP A 61 -6.57 -10.08 -11.44
CA ASP A 61 -5.94 -9.26 -12.47
C ASP A 61 -4.42 -9.29 -12.32
N LEU A 62 -3.74 -9.80 -13.34
CA LEU A 62 -2.29 -9.88 -13.44
C LEU A 62 -1.76 -9.02 -14.60
N SER A 63 -2.59 -8.16 -15.19
CA SER A 63 -2.24 -7.42 -16.40
C SER A 63 -1.11 -6.42 -16.19
N ASN A 64 -0.95 -5.91 -14.97
CA ASN A 64 0.13 -5.01 -14.58
C ASN A 64 1.45 -5.74 -14.27
N LEU A 65 1.45 -7.09 -14.29
CA LEU A 65 2.63 -7.92 -14.04
C LEU A 65 3.23 -8.44 -15.34
N ASN A 66 4.56 -8.41 -15.43
CA ASN A 66 5.26 -8.98 -16.59
C ASN A 66 5.48 -10.49 -16.43
N LEU A 67 4.36 -11.25 -16.35
CA LEU A 67 4.38 -12.70 -16.23
C LEU A 67 4.31 -13.36 -17.61
N LYS A 68 5.07 -14.43 -17.79
CA LYS A 68 5.14 -15.19 -19.05
C LYS A 68 4.21 -16.40 -19.08
N LYS A 69 4.16 -17.13 -17.98
CA LYS A 69 3.31 -18.32 -17.81
C LYS A 69 2.82 -18.41 -16.36
N PRO A 70 1.87 -17.55 -15.96
CA PRO A 70 1.37 -17.57 -14.60
C PRO A 70 0.59 -18.85 -14.30
N GLN A 71 0.80 -19.37 -13.11
CA GLN A 71 0.05 -20.49 -12.53
C GLN A 71 -0.73 -19.96 -11.34
N LEU A 72 -2.01 -20.29 -11.29
CA LEU A 72 -2.93 -19.91 -10.23
C LEU A 72 -3.29 -21.11 -9.38
N GLU A 73 -3.26 -20.93 -8.08
CA GLU A 73 -3.69 -21.94 -7.13
C GLU A 73 -4.48 -21.28 -6.00
N ILE A 74 -5.61 -21.86 -5.63
CA ILE A 74 -6.39 -21.42 -4.49
C ILE A 74 -6.19 -22.39 -3.34
N ARG A 75 -5.93 -21.88 -2.15
CA ARG A 75 -5.81 -22.67 -0.93
C ARG A 75 -6.69 -22.11 0.18
N SER A 76 -7.14 -22.99 1.06
CA SER A 76 -7.69 -22.57 2.34
C SER A 76 -6.61 -21.92 3.21
N ILE A 77 -7.02 -21.20 4.25
CA ILE A 77 -6.05 -20.56 5.17
C ILE A 77 -5.13 -21.56 5.88
N ILE A 78 -5.55 -22.80 6.01
CA ILE A 78 -4.74 -23.89 6.58
C ILE A 78 -3.86 -24.60 5.54
N GLY A 79 -3.85 -24.12 4.28
CA GLY A 79 -2.98 -24.60 3.22
C GLY A 79 -3.55 -25.70 2.32
N THR A 80 -4.78 -26.17 2.55
CA THR A 80 -5.43 -27.19 1.70
C THR A 80 -5.72 -26.60 0.32
N LYS A 81 -5.28 -27.28 -0.74
CA LYS A 81 -5.57 -26.89 -2.11
C LYS A 81 -7.05 -27.08 -2.42
N MET A 82 -7.65 -26.05 -3.00
CA MET A 82 -9.05 -26.03 -3.40
C MET A 82 -9.17 -26.31 -4.89
N THR A 83 -10.12 -27.18 -5.26
CA THR A 83 -10.49 -27.39 -6.66
C THR A 83 -11.39 -26.24 -7.10
N VAL A 84 -11.00 -25.56 -8.16
CA VAL A 84 -11.72 -24.38 -8.68
C VAL A 84 -11.85 -24.46 -10.18
N ASN A 85 -12.92 -23.89 -10.70
CA ASN A 85 -13.05 -23.57 -12.10
C ASN A 85 -12.48 -22.17 -12.34
N VAL A 86 -11.50 -22.07 -13.23
CA VAL A 86 -10.86 -20.81 -13.61
C VAL A 86 -11.21 -20.52 -15.05
N GLU A 87 -11.84 -19.39 -15.28
CA GLU A 87 -12.20 -18.89 -16.62
C GLU A 87 -11.27 -17.74 -17.01
N ASP A 88 -10.81 -17.73 -18.24
CA ASP A 88 -10.10 -16.60 -18.82
C ASP A 88 -11.06 -15.45 -19.07
N ASN A 89 -10.78 -14.29 -18.48
CA ASN A 89 -11.60 -13.08 -18.60
C ASN A 89 -10.80 -11.93 -19.26
N GLY A 90 -9.94 -12.28 -20.21
CA GLY A 90 -9.08 -11.36 -20.93
C GLY A 90 -7.58 -11.62 -20.69
N PRO A 91 -6.69 -10.87 -21.32
CA PRO A 91 -5.25 -11.06 -21.22
C PRO A 91 -4.77 -10.94 -19.76
N LYS A 92 -4.27 -12.03 -19.19
CA LYS A 92 -3.80 -12.13 -17.79
C LYS A 92 -4.88 -11.77 -16.75
N LYS A 93 -6.15 -11.95 -17.09
CA LYS A 93 -7.30 -11.75 -16.19
C LYS A 93 -8.06 -13.05 -16.07
N TYR A 94 -8.38 -13.41 -14.83
CA TYR A 94 -9.00 -14.68 -14.52
C TYR A 94 -10.21 -14.47 -13.62
N LYS A 95 -11.23 -15.27 -13.84
CA LYS A 95 -12.42 -15.35 -12.99
C LYS A 95 -12.49 -16.73 -12.36
N VAL A 96 -12.58 -16.76 -11.05
CA VAL A 96 -12.60 -18.01 -10.27
C VAL A 96 -13.97 -18.16 -9.63
N ASP A 97 -14.60 -19.32 -9.83
CA ASP A 97 -15.83 -19.68 -9.15
C ASP A 97 -15.53 -20.15 -7.72
N VAL A 98 -16.08 -19.43 -6.74
CA VAL A 98 -15.93 -19.72 -5.31
C VAL A 98 -17.29 -19.93 -4.62
N GLN A 99 -18.36 -20.13 -5.37
CA GLN A 99 -19.73 -20.32 -4.82
C GLN A 99 -19.79 -21.47 -3.82
N SER A 100 -19.14 -22.58 -4.14
CA SER A 100 -19.13 -23.79 -3.30
C SER A 100 -18.25 -23.68 -2.05
N PHE A 101 -17.48 -22.60 -1.91
CA PHE A 101 -16.57 -22.45 -0.78
C PHE A 101 -17.34 -22.07 0.50
N PRO A 102 -17.05 -22.74 1.62
CA PRO A 102 -17.50 -22.25 2.93
C PRO A 102 -17.04 -20.83 3.21
N ARG A 103 -17.77 -20.13 4.06
CA ARG A 103 -17.36 -18.82 4.56
C ARG A 103 -16.01 -18.93 5.26
N GLY A 104 -15.14 -17.98 5.02
CA GLY A 104 -13.82 -17.97 5.62
C GLY A 104 -12.77 -17.26 4.80
N TYR A 105 -11.51 -17.47 5.18
CA TYR A 105 -10.36 -16.89 4.50
C TYR A 105 -9.66 -17.91 3.62
N TYR A 106 -9.24 -17.44 2.46
CA TYR A 106 -8.56 -18.23 1.46
C TYR A 106 -7.36 -17.47 0.91
N LEU A 107 -6.48 -18.19 0.24
CA LEU A 107 -5.26 -17.68 -0.35
C LEU A 107 -5.28 -17.91 -1.85
N VAL A 108 -4.97 -16.87 -2.61
CA VAL A 108 -4.63 -16.95 -4.03
C VAL A 108 -3.12 -16.98 -4.14
N LEU A 109 -2.57 -18.05 -4.66
CA LEU A 109 -1.14 -18.17 -4.98
C LEU A 109 -0.97 -17.95 -6.47
N VAL A 110 -0.14 -17.00 -6.83
CA VAL A 110 0.27 -16.74 -8.21
C VAL A 110 1.76 -17.03 -8.31
N ARG A 111 2.14 -17.90 -9.24
CA ARG A 111 3.52 -18.27 -9.49
C ARG A 111 3.81 -18.25 -10.97
N ASP A 112 4.98 -17.77 -11.34
CA ASP A 112 5.52 -17.89 -12.69
C ASP A 112 6.99 -18.30 -12.60
N ASP A 113 7.28 -19.55 -12.93
CA ASP A 113 8.64 -20.11 -12.86
C ASP A 113 9.60 -19.43 -13.84
N ARG A 114 9.09 -18.91 -14.97
CA ARG A 114 9.92 -18.26 -15.99
C ARG A 114 10.39 -16.86 -15.58
N SER A 115 9.56 -16.13 -14.87
CA SER A 115 9.90 -14.80 -14.34
C SER A 115 10.36 -14.84 -12.88
N LYS A 116 10.43 -16.04 -12.26
CA LYS A 116 10.73 -16.25 -10.84
C LYS A 116 9.82 -15.43 -9.91
N PHE A 117 8.59 -15.24 -10.33
CA PHE A 117 7.60 -14.48 -9.58
C PHE A 117 6.78 -15.44 -8.69
N GLN A 118 6.56 -15.03 -7.46
CA GLN A 118 5.63 -15.69 -6.55
C GLN A 118 4.99 -14.66 -5.63
N GLN A 119 3.67 -14.66 -5.56
CA GLN A 119 2.92 -13.83 -4.63
C GLN A 119 1.69 -14.57 -4.11
N THR A 120 1.40 -14.34 -2.84
CA THR A 120 0.20 -14.88 -2.18
C THR A 120 -0.66 -13.72 -1.69
N VAL A 121 -1.95 -13.75 -2.04
CA VAL A 121 -2.92 -12.73 -1.64
C VAL A 121 -4.08 -13.40 -0.91
N ARG A 122 -4.50 -12.84 0.22
CA ARG A 122 -5.63 -13.34 1.01
C ARG A 122 -6.93 -12.70 0.56
N PHE A 123 -7.99 -13.49 0.48
CA PHE A 123 -9.36 -12.98 0.31
C PHE A 123 -10.32 -13.60 1.32
N SER A 124 -11.45 -12.96 1.49
CA SER A 124 -12.55 -13.40 2.37
C SER A 124 -13.74 -13.84 1.53
N LYS A 125 -14.33 -14.99 1.86
CA LYS A 125 -15.58 -15.52 1.32
C LYS A 125 -16.71 -15.23 2.30
N LYS A 126 -17.76 -14.57 1.81
CA LYS A 126 -19.00 -14.30 2.58
C LYS A 126 -19.87 -15.53 2.69
#